data_97c120d4996808cea103c720461b724d
#
_entry.id   97c120d4996808cea103c720461b724d
#
_cell.length_a   1.000
_cell.length_b   1.000
_cell.length_c   1.000
_cell.angle_alpha   90.00
_cell.angle_beta   90.00
_cell.angle_gamma   90.00
#
_symmetry.space_group_name_H-M   'P 1'
#
loop_
_entity.id
_entity.type
_entity.pdbx_description
1 polymer ?
#
loop_
_entity_poly.entity_id
_entity_poly.type
_entity_poly.pdbx_seq_one_letter_code
_entity_poly.pdbx_strand_id
1 'polypeptide(L)'
;MLAAAMLFTAFSAVAQDEVFSDPNVDYTFGLPDAKWKMTVKPSATSPNVEYVYGDRREGLLEVRRITVAKNAILTDVIQDDEQKRQFLPGYVAGKEENFNGKLKGAIFNFEFVRAGTNMGGRYYFLRANDTTVYILRFSGPRDGLRGIRNQTDSIARTFGVK
;
A
#
# COMPACT_ATOMS: atom_id res chain seq x y z
N MET A 1 -41.47 -46.18 4.56
CA MET A 1 -40.91 -45.04 3.82
C MET A 1 -40.11 -44.20 4.80
N LEU A 2 -38.78 -44.34 4.77
CA LEU A 2 -37.88 -43.54 5.58
C LEU A 2 -37.34 -42.39 4.71
N ALA A 3 -37.64 -41.16 5.09
CA ALA A 3 -37.07 -39.95 4.45
C ALA A 3 -35.75 -39.61 5.13
N ALA A 4 -34.64 -39.75 4.44
CA ALA A 4 -33.34 -39.33 4.90
C ALA A 4 -33.17 -37.83 4.62
N ALA A 5 -33.15 -36.99 5.69
CA ALA A 5 -32.82 -35.59 5.60
C ALA A 5 -31.30 -35.42 5.49
N MET A 6 -30.80 -35.02 4.32
CA MET A 6 -29.41 -34.59 4.15
C MET A 6 -29.24 -33.17 4.71
N LEU A 7 -28.53 -33.05 5.82
CA LEU A 7 -28.03 -31.76 6.31
C LEU A 7 -26.84 -31.33 5.43
N PHE A 8 -27.02 -30.32 4.61
CA PHE A 8 -25.93 -29.61 3.97
C PHE A 8 -25.32 -28.61 4.98
N THR A 9 -24.18 -28.96 5.54
CA THR A 9 -23.36 -27.99 6.29
C THR A 9 -22.63 -27.12 5.28
N ALA A 10 -23.06 -25.86 5.14
CA ALA A 10 -22.33 -24.85 4.39
C ALA A 10 -21.07 -24.48 5.18
N PHE A 11 -19.91 -24.96 4.73
CA PHE A 11 -18.63 -24.44 5.19
C PHE A 11 -18.47 -23.01 4.63
N SER A 12 -18.66 -22.01 5.47
CA SER A 12 -18.21 -20.67 5.17
C SER A 12 -16.69 -20.67 5.19
N ALA A 13 -16.06 -20.65 4.00
CA ALA A 13 -14.64 -20.39 3.88
C ALA A 13 -14.39 -18.95 4.38
N VAL A 14 -13.85 -18.81 5.57
CA VAL A 14 -13.28 -17.56 6.05
C VAL A 14 -12.08 -17.31 5.15
N ALA A 15 -12.15 -16.29 4.31
CA ALA A 15 -11.00 -15.82 3.55
C ALA A 15 -9.91 -15.44 4.56
N GLN A 16 -8.88 -16.24 4.68
CA GLN A 16 -7.71 -15.92 5.49
C GLN A 16 -6.97 -14.80 4.76
N ASP A 17 -6.81 -13.65 5.43
CA ASP A 17 -5.95 -12.57 4.95
C ASP A 17 -4.54 -13.15 4.75
N GLU A 18 -4.03 -13.05 3.54
CA GLU A 18 -2.67 -13.47 3.23
C GLU A 18 -1.68 -12.48 3.86
N VAL A 19 -0.66 -12.98 4.56
CA VAL A 19 0.37 -12.15 5.18
C VAL A 19 1.64 -12.21 4.35
N PHE A 20 2.08 -11.06 3.83
CA PHE A 20 3.40 -10.93 3.24
C PHE A 20 4.48 -11.01 4.32
N SER A 21 5.43 -11.91 4.13
CA SER A 21 6.66 -12.00 4.91
C SER A 21 7.76 -12.63 4.04
N ASP A 22 8.94 -12.04 4.01
CA ASP A 22 10.09 -12.52 3.24
C ASP A 22 11.37 -12.34 4.07
N PRO A 23 12.31 -13.30 4.09
CA PRO A 23 13.54 -13.23 4.89
C PRO A 23 14.49 -12.09 4.46
N ASN A 24 14.37 -11.58 3.24
CA ASN A 24 15.21 -10.50 2.73
C ASN A 24 14.75 -9.11 3.17
N VAL A 25 13.64 -9.00 3.91
CA VAL A 25 13.11 -7.72 4.39
C VAL A 25 12.76 -7.78 5.87
N ASP A 26 12.78 -6.64 6.53
CA ASP A 26 12.51 -6.46 7.96
C ASP A 26 11.06 -6.04 8.26
N TYR A 27 10.16 -6.14 7.27
CA TYR A 27 8.76 -5.75 7.41
C TYR A 27 7.79 -6.85 6.97
N THR A 28 6.55 -6.70 7.38
CA THR A 28 5.43 -7.58 7.05
C THR A 28 4.14 -6.77 6.95
N PHE A 29 3.16 -7.27 6.21
CA PHE A 29 1.82 -6.67 6.10
C PHE A 29 0.79 -7.69 5.64
N GLY A 30 -0.48 -7.44 5.94
CA GLY A 30 -1.59 -8.26 5.48
C GLY A 30 -2.08 -7.82 4.10
N LEU A 31 -2.45 -8.80 3.27
CA LEU A 31 -3.12 -8.59 1.99
C LEU A 31 -4.59 -8.95 2.15
N PRO A 32 -5.51 -7.99 2.14
CA PRO A 32 -6.91 -8.23 2.47
C PRO A 32 -7.71 -8.90 1.37
N ASP A 33 -7.12 -9.09 0.18
CA ASP A 33 -7.80 -9.66 -0.98
C ASP A 33 -6.78 -10.43 -1.84
N ALA A 34 -7.15 -11.63 -2.29
CA ALA A 34 -6.36 -12.49 -3.17
C ALA A 34 -6.10 -11.88 -4.57
N LYS A 35 -6.74 -10.77 -4.91
CA LYS A 35 -6.45 -10.02 -6.14
C LYS A 35 -5.11 -9.27 -6.10
N TRP A 36 -4.51 -9.07 -4.92
CA TRP A 36 -3.15 -8.57 -4.81
C TRP A 36 -2.16 -9.63 -5.26
N LYS A 37 -1.41 -9.36 -6.31
CA LYS A 37 -0.42 -10.28 -6.88
C LYS A 37 0.96 -9.64 -6.89
N MET A 38 1.93 -10.35 -6.32
CA MET A 38 3.33 -9.91 -6.31
C MET A 38 3.89 -9.91 -7.72
N THR A 39 4.51 -8.78 -8.11
CA THR A 39 5.19 -8.62 -9.41
C THR A 39 6.69 -8.47 -9.27
N VAL A 40 7.17 -7.97 -8.13
CA VAL A 40 8.60 -7.90 -7.79
C VAL A 40 8.80 -8.48 -6.40
N LYS A 41 9.60 -9.55 -6.34
CA LYS A 41 9.99 -10.19 -5.07
C LYS A 41 11.24 -9.49 -4.52
N PRO A 42 11.30 -9.21 -3.20
CA PRO A 42 12.50 -8.65 -2.60
C PRO A 42 13.67 -9.63 -2.64
N SER A 43 14.87 -9.08 -2.64
CA SER A 43 16.13 -9.82 -2.57
C SER A 43 17.09 -9.17 -1.56
N ALA A 44 18.20 -9.83 -1.24
CA ALA A 44 19.22 -9.29 -0.34
C ALA A 44 19.79 -7.93 -0.80
N THR A 45 19.83 -7.69 -2.11
CA THR A 45 20.36 -6.44 -2.71
C THR A 45 19.27 -5.43 -3.05
N SER A 46 18.00 -5.85 -3.08
CA SER A 46 16.84 -4.98 -3.36
C SER A 46 15.67 -5.34 -2.45
N PRO A 47 15.54 -4.65 -1.30
CA PRO A 47 14.52 -4.97 -0.30
C PRO A 47 13.12 -4.45 -0.67
N ASN A 48 12.92 -3.99 -1.90
CA ASN A 48 11.65 -3.47 -2.36
C ASN A 48 10.73 -4.62 -2.82
N VAL A 49 9.44 -4.48 -2.58
CA VAL A 49 8.41 -5.40 -3.08
C VAL A 49 7.38 -4.60 -3.88
N GLU A 50 6.85 -5.22 -4.93
CA GLU A 50 5.78 -4.64 -5.72
C GLU A 50 4.63 -5.62 -5.88
N TYR A 51 3.41 -5.09 -5.80
CA TYR A 51 2.17 -5.81 -6.03
C TYR A 51 1.29 -5.04 -7.01
N VAL A 52 0.49 -5.78 -7.76
CA VAL A 52 -0.61 -5.20 -8.54
C VAL A 52 -1.94 -5.73 -8.03
N TYR A 53 -2.97 -4.90 -8.08
CA TYR A 53 -4.34 -5.29 -7.78
C TYR A 53 -5.05 -5.65 -9.08
N GLY A 54 -5.70 -6.82 -9.14
CA GLY A 54 -6.40 -7.28 -10.32
C GLY A 54 -5.50 -7.36 -11.56
N ASP A 55 -5.93 -6.76 -12.66
CA ASP A 55 -5.26 -6.78 -13.96
C ASP A 55 -4.33 -5.58 -14.19
N ARG A 56 -3.75 -4.99 -13.14
CA ARG A 56 -2.93 -3.76 -13.14
C ARG A 56 -3.68 -2.46 -13.45
N ARG A 57 -4.99 -2.53 -13.62
CA ARG A 57 -5.81 -1.38 -13.99
C ARG A 57 -6.32 -0.58 -12.80
N GLU A 58 -6.27 -1.16 -11.59
CA GLU A 58 -6.88 -0.58 -10.40
C GLU A 58 -5.83 -0.01 -9.43
N GLY A 59 -4.66 -0.65 -9.33
CA GLY A 59 -3.61 -0.16 -8.45
C GLY A 59 -2.32 -0.96 -8.51
N LEU A 60 -1.23 -0.25 -8.22
CA LEU A 60 0.12 -0.77 -8.00
C LEU A 60 0.53 -0.36 -6.59
N LEU A 61 1.10 -1.29 -5.82
CA LEU A 61 1.78 -1.03 -4.56
C LEU A 61 3.29 -1.19 -4.76
N GLU A 62 4.06 -0.19 -4.35
CA GLU A 62 5.50 -0.29 -4.13
C GLU A 62 5.82 0.00 -2.67
N VAL A 63 6.62 -0.85 -2.03
CA VAL A 63 7.15 -0.59 -0.68
C VAL A 63 8.59 -0.10 -0.80
N ARG A 64 8.87 1.06 -0.20
CA ARG A 64 10.19 1.68 -0.18
C ARG A 64 10.60 1.98 1.27
N ARG A 65 11.86 1.73 1.59
CA ARG A 65 12.46 2.14 2.86
C ARG A 65 13.39 3.32 2.59
N ILE A 66 13.29 4.37 3.39
CA ILE A 66 14.19 5.51 3.34
C ILE A 66 14.80 5.80 4.72
N THR A 67 16.00 6.34 4.70
CA THR A 67 16.68 6.87 5.88
C THR A 67 16.47 8.37 5.94
N VAL A 68 16.09 8.88 7.10
CA VAL A 68 15.85 10.30 7.36
C VAL A 68 16.73 10.80 8.51
N ALA A 69 16.91 12.10 8.62
CA ALA A 69 17.59 12.69 9.77
C ALA A 69 16.80 12.41 11.06
N LYS A 70 17.50 12.25 12.18
CA LYS A 70 16.88 11.88 13.48
C LYS A 70 15.71 12.80 13.90
N ASN A 71 15.80 14.07 13.57
CA ASN A 71 14.77 15.07 13.94
C ASN A 71 13.86 15.43 12.76
N ALA A 72 13.92 14.71 11.63
CA ALA A 72 13.07 15.00 10.47
C ALA A 72 11.59 14.79 10.84
N ILE A 73 10.75 15.74 10.52
CA ILE A 73 9.31 15.60 10.61
C ILE A 73 8.75 15.01 9.31
N LEU A 74 7.64 14.27 9.40
CA LEU A 74 7.09 13.60 8.22
C LEU A 74 6.64 14.57 7.13
N THR A 75 6.17 15.75 7.48
CA THR A 75 5.79 16.78 6.50
C THR A 75 6.96 17.17 5.61
N ASP A 76 8.17 17.34 6.15
CA ASP A 76 9.37 17.64 5.35
C ASP A 76 9.73 16.47 4.43
N VAL A 77 9.64 15.23 4.94
CA VAL A 77 9.87 14.02 4.14
C VAL A 77 8.88 13.92 2.97
N ILE A 78 7.61 14.26 3.20
CA ILE A 78 6.56 14.29 2.18
C ILE A 78 6.86 15.37 1.14
N GLN A 79 7.26 16.57 1.56
CA GLN A 79 7.61 17.67 0.66
C GLN A 79 8.81 17.31 -0.22
N ASP A 80 9.86 16.72 0.34
CA ASP A 80 11.04 16.26 -0.41
C ASP A 80 10.67 15.19 -1.46
N ASP A 81 9.76 14.28 -1.11
CA ASP A 81 9.28 13.26 -2.05
C ASP A 81 8.33 13.87 -3.11
N GLU A 82 7.52 14.86 -2.74
CA GLU A 82 6.63 15.59 -3.64
C GLU A 82 7.40 16.38 -4.71
N GLN A 83 8.52 17.03 -4.35
CA GLN A 83 9.35 17.79 -5.29
C GLN A 83 9.78 16.96 -6.51
N LYS A 84 9.90 15.65 -6.36
CA LYS A 84 10.23 14.73 -7.46
C LYS A 84 9.06 14.49 -8.42
N ARG A 85 7.82 14.79 -8.01
CA ARG A 85 6.60 14.52 -8.75
C ARG A 85 5.88 15.75 -9.28
N GLN A 86 6.17 16.93 -8.74
CA GLN A 86 5.50 18.18 -9.15
C GLN A 86 5.66 18.51 -10.64
N PHE A 87 6.61 17.86 -11.31
CA PHE A 87 6.84 18.02 -12.77
C PHE A 87 6.05 17.03 -13.61
N LEU A 88 5.30 16.11 -13.00
CA LEU A 88 4.41 15.22 -13.74
C LEU A 88 3.31 16.03 -14.43
N PRO A 89 2.93 15.69 -15.69
CA PRO A 89 1.86 16.39 -16.37
C PRO A 89 0.58 16.39 -15.54
N GLY A 90 -0.09 17.56 -15.47
CA GLY A 90 -1.34 17.69 -14.73
C GLY A 90 -1.25 17.41 -13.23
N TYR A 91 -0.06 17.55 -12.64
CA TYR A 91 0.14 17.32 -11.21
C TYR A 91 -0.73 18.25 -10.36
N VAL A 92 -1.47 17.67 -9.42
CA VAL A 92 -2.27 18.36 -8.41
C VAL A 92 -1.97 17.73 -7.05
N ALA A 93 -1.40 18.52 -6.14
CA ALA A 93 -1.21 18.10 -4.75
C ALA A 93 -2.57 17.95 -4.06
N GLY A 94 -2.72 16.86 -3.32
CA GLY A 94 -3.86 16.65 -2.44
C GLY A 94 -3.56 17.11 -1.01
N LYS A 95 -4.30 16.55 -0.07
CA LYS A 95 -4.14 16.84 1.35
C LYS A 95 -3.24 15.81 2.01
N GLU A 96 -2.49 16.30 3.00
CA GLU A 96 -1.83 15.46 3.99
C GLU A 96 -2.84 15.10 5.09
N GLU A 97 -2.92 13.82 5.46
CA GLU A 97 -3.82 13.29 6.49
C GLU A 97 -3.00 12.51 7.51
N ASN A 98 -3.34 12.61 8.79
CA ASN A 98 -2.74 11.76 9.82
C ASN A 98 -3.15 10.30 9.63
N PHE A 99 -2.22 9.39 9.89
CA PHE A 99 -2.46 7.95 9.80
C PHE A 99 -2.03 7.23 11.08
N ASN A 100 -2.90 6.31 11.53
CA ASN A 100 -2.66 5.44 12.68
C ASN A 100 -2.91 3.97 12.30
N GLY A 101 -1.84 3.18 12.32
CA GLY A 101 -1.84 1.74 12.16
C GLY A 101 -0.90 1.12 13.19
N LYS A 102 -0.30 -0.04 12.88
CA LYS A 102 0.81 -0.59 13.68
C LYS A 102 1.96 0.42 13.75
N LEU A 103 2.24 1.11 12.64
CA LEU A 103 3.12 2.28 12.62
C LEU A 103 2.27 3.54 12.47
N LYS A 104 2.70 4.61 13.11
CA LYS A 104 2.12 5.94 12.96
C LYS A 104 2.74 6.66 11.77
N GLY A 105 1.98 7.54 11.15
CA GLY A 105 2.48 8.28 10.01
C GLY A 105 1.49 9.27 9.41
N ALA A 106 1.66 9.53 8.13
CA ALA A 106 0.82 10.41 7.36
C ALA A 106 0.51 9.81 5.99
N ILE A 107 -0.62 10.21 5.43
CA ILE A 107 -1.03 9.88 4.06
C ILE A 107 -0.93 11.15 3.24
N PHE A 108 -0.36 11.04 2.05
CA PHE A 108 -0.36 12.11 1.05
C PHE A 108 -1.00 11.62 -0.23
N ASN A 109 -2.05 12.31 -0.67
CA ASN A 109 -2.75 12.03 -1.91
C ASN A 109 -2.34 13.06 -2.96
N PHE A 110 -2.31 12.66 -4.23
CA PHE A 110 -2.05 13.54 -5.37
C PHE A 110 -2.66 12.97 -6.64
N GLU A 111 -2.79 13.81 -7.66
CA GLU A 111 -3.26 13.41 -8.99
C GLU A 111 -2.27 13.87 -10.05
N PHE A 112 -2.24 13.21 -11.19
CA PHE A 112 -1.44 13.57 -12.37
C PHE A 112 -2.02 12.92 -13.62
N VAL A 113 -1.45 13.21 -14.79
CA VAL A 113 -1.86 12.64 -16.07
C VAL A 113 -0.72 11.80 -16.64
N ARG A 114 -1.03 10.58 -17.10
CA ARG A 114 -0.11 9.72 -17.82
C ARG A 114 -0.78 9.19 -19.07
N ALA A 115 -0.18 9.48 -20.24
CA ALA A 115 -0.71 9.04 -21.54
C ALA A 115 -2.21 9.35 -21.71
N GLY A 116 -2.65 10.56 -21.32
CA GLY A 116 -4.05 10.99 -21.41
C GLY A 116 -4.99 10.42 -20.35
N THR A 117 -4.49 9.58 -19.43
CA THR A 117 -5.28 8.99 -18.34
C THR A 117 -5.06 9.75 -17.05
N ASN A 118 -6.15 10.09 -16.34
CA ASN A 118 -6.08 10.66 -15.00
C ASN A 118 -5.63 9.59 -14.00
N MET A 119 -4.48 9.82 -13.40
CA MET A 119 -3.85 8.94 -12.44
C MET A 119 -3.97 9.51 -11.02
N GLY A 120 -3.92 8.65 -10.04
CA GLY A 120 -3.85 9.01 -8.64
C GLY A 120 -2.66 8.37 -7.94
N GLY A 121 -2.19 8.99 -6.87
CA GLY A 121 -1.26 8.44 -5.91
C GLY A 121 -1.84 8.59 -4.51
N ARG A 122 -1.66 7.56 -3.69
CA ARG A 122 -1.98 7.53 -2.27
C ARG A 122 -0.79 6.92 -1.54
N TYR A 123 0.04 7.75 -0.93
CA TYR A 123 1.28 7.35 -0.30
C TYR A 123 1.16 7.42 1.20
N TYR A 124 1.55 6.32 1.88
CA TYR A 124 1.61 6.25 3.33
C TYR A 124 3.06 6.36 3.75
N PHE A 125 3.39 7.38 4.51
CA PHE A 125 4.69 7.61 5.11
C PHE A 125 4.65 7.13 6.55
N LEU A 126 5.23 5.97 6.83
CA LEU A 126 5.11 5.27 8.11
C LEU A 126 6.45 5.31 8.84
N ARG A 127 6.48 5.90 10.01
CA ARG A 127 7.70 6.01 10.82
C ARG A 127 7.92 4.74 11.62
N ALA A 128 9.04 4.05 11.36
CA ALA A 128 9.44 2.87 12.10
C ALA A 128 10.27 3.22 13.36
N ASN A 129 11.16 4.22 13.22
CA ASN A 129 12.00 4.75 14.30
C ASN A 129 12.49 6.16 13.94
N ASP A 130 13.43 6.70 14.72
CA ASP A 130 13.95 8.07 14.55
C ASP A 130 14.56 8.34 13.17
N THR A 131 15.11 7.33 12.51
CA THR A 131 15.87 7.48 11.25
C THR A 131 15.31 6.68 10.09
N THR A 132 14.20 5.93 10.28
CA THR A 132 13.64 5.05 9.25
C THR A 132 12.18 5.37 9.00
N VAL A 133 11.84 5.62 7.75
CA VAL A 133 10.48 5.77 7.25
C VAL A 133 10.25 4.77 6.13
N TYR A 134 9.13 4.05 6.17
CA TYR A 134 8.63 3.25 5.06
C TYR A 134 7.61 4.05 4.29
N ILE A 135 7.68 3.98 2.96
CA ILE A 135 6.71 4.60 2.07
C ILE A 135 5.98 3.49 1.33
N LEU A 136 4.69 3.34 1.60
CA LEU A 136 3.81 2.49 0.82
C LEU A 136 3.20 3.35 -0.28
N ARG A 137 3.63 3.13 -1.52
CA ARG A 137 3.24 3.92 -2.69
C ARG A 137 2.15 3.19 -3.46
N PHE A 138 0.91 3.61 -3.26
CA PHE A 138 -0.19 3.14 -4.10
C PHE A 138 -0.40 4.14 -5.24
N SER A 139 -0.42 3.65 -6.47
CA SER A 139 -0.69 4.45 -7.67
C SER A 139 -1.50 3.67 -8.69
N GLY A 140 -2.25 4.37 -9.51
CA GLY A 140 -3.08 3.76 -10.55
C GLY A 140 -4.02 4.76 -11.20
N PRO A 141 -4.88 4.33 -12.14
CA PRO A 141 -5.97 5.16 -12.61
C PRO A 141 -6.78 5.71 -11.44
N ARG A 142 -7.07 7.01 -11.46
CA ARG A 142 -7.66 7.73 -10.32
C ARG A 142 -8.90 7.04 -9.74
N ASP A 143 -9.83 6.66 -10.61
CA ASP A 143 -11.09 6.07 -10.17
C ASP A 143 -10.92 4.62 -9.68
N GLY A 144 -10.02 3.86 -10.30
CA GLY A 144 -9.63 2.53 -9.83
C GLY A 144 -9.00 2.57 -8.44
N LEU A 145 -8.06 3.49 -8.22
CA LEU A 145 -7.39 3.67 -6.93
C LEU A 145 -8.39 4.11 -5.83
N ARG A 146 -9.35 4.96 -6.16
CA ARG A 146 -10.45 5.32 -5.24
C ARG A 146 -11.28 4.12 -4.85
N GLY A 147 -11.59 3.24 -5.81
CA GLY A 147 -12.40 2.04 -5.58
C GLY A 147 -11.75 1.04 -4.61
N ILE A 148 -10.42 1.05 -4.52
CA ILE A 148 -9.66 0.15 -3.63
C ILE A 148 -9.10 0.85 -2.38
N ARG A 149 -9.61 2.04 -2.02
CA ARG A 149 -9.13 2.80 -0.86
C ARG A 149 -9.11 1.98 0.43
N ASN A 150 -10.16 1.20 0.69
CA ASN A 150 -10.23 0.33 1.87
C ASN A 150 -9.13 -0.73 1.85
N GLN A 151 -8.75 -1.24 0.68
CA GLN A 151 -7.67 -2.20 0.50
C GLN A 151 -6.33 -1.56 0.86
N THR A 152 -6.05 -0.35 0.35
CA THR A 152 -4.80 0.37 0.64
C THR A 152 -4.68 0.71 2.12
N ASP A 153 -5.76 1.16 2.76
CA ASP A 153 -5.80 1.46 4.19
C ASP A 153 -5.59 0.19 5.04
N SER A 154 -6.15 -0.94 4.66
CA SER A 154 -5.98 -2.23 5.35
C SER A 154 -4.53 -2.71 5.31
N ILE A 155 -3.88 -2.66 4.15
CA ILE A 155 -2.46 -3.00 4.00
C ILE A 155 -1.59 -2.10 4.89
N ALA A 156 -1.82 -0.78 4.82
CA ALA A 156 -1.05 0.18 5.61
C ALA A 156 -1.25 0.00 7.13
N ARG A 157 -2.45 -0.33 7.59
CA ARG A 157 -2.75 -0.58 9.02
C ARG A 157 -2.03 -1.79 9.58
N THR A 158 -1.85 -2.83 8.77
CA THR A 158 -1.18 -4.07 9.17
C THR A 158 0.32 -4.04 8.95
N PHE A 159 0.84 -3.03 8.23
CA PHE A 159 2.27 -2.88 7.96
C PHE A 159 3.04 -2.65 9.26
N GLY A 160 4.06 -3.48 9.48
CA GLY A 160 4.90 -3.41 10.66
C GLY A 160 6.31 -3.95 10.41
N VAL A 161 7.22 -3.59 11.30
CA VAL A 161 8.59 -4.11 11.34
C VAL A 161 8.58 -5.41 12.15
N LYS A 162 9.40 -6.39 11.71
CA LYS A 162 9.58 -7.68 12.40
C LYS A 162 10.37 -7.52 13.68
#